data_38e80d28607341beed0bdae96a095924
#
_entry.id   38e80d28607341beed0bdae96a095924
#
_cell.length_a   1.000
_cell.length_b   1.000
_cell.length_c   1.000
_cell.angle_alpha   90.00
_cell.angle_beta   90.00
_cell.angle_gamma   90.00
#
_symmetry.space_group_name_H-M   'P 1'
#
loop_
_entity.id
_entity.type
_entity.pdbx_description
1 polymer ?
#
loop_
_entity_poly.entity_id
_entity_poly.type
_entity_poly.pdbx_seq_one_letter_code
_entity_poly.pdbx_strand_id
1 'polypeptide(L)'
;MAVNAYLVIADRPGPSTSKQDAIDILSFSFGASQTAVIGPGSSGGETRAGRANLADISIMKVVDKVSPLLFDDCVTGNILKTVDIIYDKPMGDSQEDYFKIHMEDALITSIQLSGSSENPVESISFAFSKVKVSYNPEEEGSLKGFIDKGFDVLKVKPW
;
A
#
# COMPACT_ATOMS: atom_id res chain seq x y z
N MET A 1 -17.56 14.66 -5.02
CA MET A 1 -17.35 13.80 -3.85
C MET A 1 -15.97 13.24 -3.90
N ALA A 2 -15.15 13.65 -3.00
CA ALA A 2 -13.76 13.30 -3.05
C ALA A 2 -13.49 12.03 -2.25
N VAL A 3 -13.13 10.98 -2.95
CA VAL A 3 -12.39 9.88 -2.35
C VAL A 3 -10.94 10.36 -2.25
N ASN A 4 -10.40 10.37 -1.05
CA ASN A 4 -9.05 10.81 -0.79
C ASN A 4 -8.14 9.61 -0.55
N ALA A 5 -6.92 9.71 -1.04
CA ALA A 5 -5.91 8.67 -0.87
C ALA A 5 -4.72 9.23 -0.11
N TYR A 6 -4.27 8.49 0.90
CA TYR A 6 -3.20 8.92 1.79
C TYR A 6 -2.17 7.83 2.00
N LEU A 7 -0.96 8.27 2.28
CA LEU A 7 0.13 7.44 2.76
C LEU A 7 0.49 7.88 4.17
N VAL A 8 0.54 6.97 5.12
CA VAL A 8 0.97 7.25 6.49
C VAL A 8 2.18 6.39 6.80
N ILE A 9 3.31 7.03 7.09
CA ILE A 9 4.57 6.36 7.39
C ILE A 9 4.95 6.69 8.82
N ALA A 10 5.29 5.68 9.61
CA ALA A 10 5.78 5.88 10.97
C ALA A 10 7.02 6.79 10.98
N ASP A 11 7.02 7.77 11.86
CA ASP A 11 8.11 8.75 12.05
C ASP A 11 8.36 9.67 10.83
N ARG A 12 7.41 9.74 9.89
CA ARG A 12 7.47 10.62 8.73
C ARG A 12 6.15 11.38 8.56
N PRO A 13 5.86 12.35 9.44
CA PRO A 13 4.59 13.08 9.35
C PRO A 13 4.51 13.88 8.05
N GLY A 14 3.38 13.73 7.36
CA GLY A 14 3.13 14.37 6.08
C GLY A 14 2.40 15.71 6.20
N PRO A 15 2.30 16.43 5.09
CA PRO A 15 1.73 17.78 5.05
C PRO A 15 0.22 17.83 4.79
N SER A 16 -0.48 16.70 4.77
CA SER A 16 -1.91 16.72 4.42
C SER A 16 -2.72 17.58 5.37
N THR A 17 -3.61 18.39 4.80
CA THR A 17 -4.55 19.20 5.58
C THR A 17 -5.85 18.46 5.90
N SER A 18 -6.10 17.35 5.18
CA SER A 18 -7.33 16.57 5.33
C SER A 18 -7.22 15.46 6.36
N LYS A 19 -6.01 14.96 6.59
CA LYS A 19 -5.75 13.90 7.55
C LYS A 19 -4.43 14.16 8.24
N GLN A 20 -4.43 14.16 9.57
CA GLN A 20 -3.26 14.50 10.37
C GLN A 20 -2.10 13.55 10.08
N ASP A 21 -0.91 14.14 9.88
CA ASP A 21 0.36 13.44 9.64
C ASP A 21 0.37 12.53 8.40
N ALA A 22 -0.63 12.67 7.53
CA ALA A 22 -0.70 11.91 6.30
C ALA A 22 -0.01 12.61 5.13
N ILE A 23 0.35 11.83 4.14
CA ILE A 23 0.92 12.28 2.88
C ILE A 23 -0.15 12.05 1.81
N ASP A 24 -0.52 13.10 1.08
CA ASP A 24 -1.46 12.95 -0.03
C ASP A 24 -0.78 12.20 -1.18
N ILE A 25 -1.46 11.20 -1.74
CA ILE A 25 -0.98 10.45 -2.89
C ILE A 25 -1.96 10.54 -4.06
N LEU A 26 -1.45 10.35 -5.27
CA LEU A 26 -2.26 10.39 -6.48
C LEU A 26 -2.79 9.00 -6.85
N SER A 27 -1.97 7.97 -6.67
CA SER A 27 -2.31 6.60 -7.05
C SER A 27 -1.43 5.59 -6.33
N PHE A 28 -1.85 4.34 -6.36
CA PHE A 28 -1.02 3.22 -5.93
C PHE A 28 -1.24 2.03 -6.85
N SER A 29 -0.31 1.09 -6.82
CA SER A 29 -0.47 -0.21 -7.46
C SER A 29 0.13 -1.30 -6.59
N PHE A 30 -0.56 -2.42 -6.53
CA PHE A 30 -0.13 -3.60 -5.80
C PHE A 30 -0.69 -4.84 -6.48
N GLY A 31 0.12 -5.90 -6.54
CA GLY A 31 -0.30 -7.15 -7.14
C GLY A 31 0.33 -8.35 -6.45
N ALA A 32 -0.36 -9.45 -6.57
CA ALA A 32 0.12 -10.75 -6.10
C ALA A 32 -0.14 -11.78 -7.19
N SER A 33 0.72 -12.77 -7.29
CA SER A 33 0.55 -13.86 -8.23
C SER A 33 0.85 -15.19 -7.55
N GLN A 34 0.25 -16.24 -8.10
CA GLN A 34 0.46 -17.61 -7.65
C GLN A 34 0.85 -18.45 -8.84
N THR A 35 1.93 -19.19 -8.74
CA THR A 35 2.25 -20.18 -9.78
C THR A 35 1.28 -21.34 -9.64
N ALA A 36 0.70 -21.76 -10.77
CA ALA A 36 -0.23 -22.87 -10.80
C ALA A 36 0.27 -23.90 -11.80
N VAL A 37 0.15 -25.18 -11.43
CA VAL A 37 0.42 -26.28 -12.34
C VAL A 37 -0.93 -26.92 -12.66
N ILE A 38 -1.39 -26.70 -13.88
CA ILE A 38 -2.62 -27.29 -14.41
C ILE A 38 -2.22 -28.06 -15.66
N GLY A 39 -2.32 -29.38 -15.65
CA GLY A 39 -1.94 -30.13 -16.83
C GLY A 39 -2.43 -31.57 -16.83
N PRO A 40 -2.81 -32.08 -18.04
CA PRO A 40 -2.99 -33.53 -18.24
C PRO A 40 -1.62 -34.16 -18.17
N GLY A 41 -1.37 -35.05 -17.21
CA GLY A 41 -0.10 -35.73 -17.06
C GLY A 41 0.57 -35.56 -15.72
N SER A 42 0.12 -34.65 -14.88
CA SER A 42 0.39 -34.77 -13.45
C SER A 42 -0.49 -35.93 -12.97
N SER A 43 0.11 -36.87 -12.30
CA SER A 43 -0.59 -38.04 -11.75
C SER A 43 -1.79 -37.55 -10.90
N GLY A 44 -2.99 -37.66 -11.45
CA GLY A 44 -4.23 -37.29 -10.77
C GLY A 44 -5.02 -36.09 -11.29
N GLY A 45 -4.51 -35.34 -12.28
CA GLY A 45 -5.25 -34.21 -12.85
C GLY A 45 -5.59 -33.11 -11.87
N GLU A 46 -4.83 -32.95 -10.79
CA GLU A 46 -5.08 -31.97 -9.76
C GLU A 46 -4.43 -30.63 -10.07
N THR A 47 -5.19 -29.56 -9.85
CA THR A 47 -4.66 -28.20 -9.84
C THR A 47 -3.84 -27.99 -8.57
N ARG A 48 -2.58 -27.65 -8.72
CA ARG A 48 -1.72 -27.38 -7.56
C ARG A 48 -1.26 -25.94 -7.54
N ALA A 49 -1.37 -25.33 -6.36
CA ALA A 49 -0.76 -24.05 -6.09
C ALA A 49 0.76 -24.22 -5.92
N GLY A 50 1.51 -23.34 -6.52
CA GLY A 50 2.96 -23.29 -6.36
C GLY A 50 3.34 -22.33 -5.24
N ARG A 51 3.97 -21.21 -5.60
CA ARG A 51 4.46 -20.25 -4.62
C ARG A 51 3.83 -18.88 -4.87
N ALA A 52 3.38 -18.24 -3.80
CA ALA A 52 2.91 -16.88 -3.87
C ALA A 52 4.06 -15.91 -4.14
N ASN A 53 3.85 -14.97 -5.03
CA ASN A 53 4.78 -13.89 -5.32
C ASN A 53 4.06 -12.56 -5.15
N LEU A 54 4.54 -11.74 -4.22
CA LEU A 54 3.99 -10.43 -3.95
C LEU A 54 4.86 -9.37 -4.61
N ALA A 55 4.25 -8.53 -5.43
CA ALA A 55 4.93 -7.41 -6.05
C ALA A 55 5.19 -6.31 -5.01
N ASP A 56 6.17 -5.45 -5.29
CA ASP A 56 6.34 -4.23 -4.52
C ASP A 56 5.11 -3.34 -4.68
N ILE A 57 4.79 -2.60 -3.64
CA ILE A 57 3.71 -1.61 -3.70
C ILE A 57 4.31 -0.30 -4.20
N SER A 58 3.73 0.26 -5.25
CA SER A 58 4.18 1.52 -5.84
C SER A 58 3.12 2.59 -5.63
N ILE A 59 3.58 3.80 -5.30
CA ILE A 59 2.70 4.96 -5.17
C ILE A 59 3.22 6.09 -6.06
N MET A 60 2.32 6.99 -6.43
CA MET A 60 2.68 8.25 -7.08
C MET A 60 2.15 9.41 -6.24
N LYS A 61 2.96 10.44 -6.09
CA LYS A 61 2.56 11.64 -5.36
C LYS A 61 3.28 12.87 -5.91
N VAL A 62 2.75 14.03 -5.57
CA VAL A 62 3.43 15.30 -5.82
C VAL A 62 4.56 15.45 -4.81
N VAL A 63 5.70 15.98 -5.23
CA VAL A 63 6.83 16.26 -4.34
C VAL A 63 6.41 17.24 -3.24
N ASP A 64 6.73 16.92 -2.00
CA ASP A 64 6.37 17.69 -0.83
C ASP A 64 7.51 17.73 0.21
N LYS A 65 7.22 18.20 1.42
CA LYS A 65 8.24 18.35 2.47
C LYS A 65 8.85 17.03 2.95
N VAL A 66 8.17 15.89 2.73
CA VAL A 66 8.65 14.57 3.14
C VAL A 66 9.56 13.96 2.08
N SER A 67 9.51 14.45 0.84
CA SER A 67 10.25 13.87 -0.26
C SER A 67 11.77 13.75 -0.02
N PRO A 68 12.47 14.75 0.54
CA PRO A 68 13.89 14.58 0.85
C PRO A 68 14.16 13.48 1.88
N LEU A 69 13.28 13.32 2.86
CA LEU A 69 13.41 12.27 3.87
C LEU A 69 13.21 10.88 3.26
N LEU A 70 12.25 10.74 2.37
CA LEU A 70 12.01 9.47 1.68
C LEU A 70 13.15 9.12 0.73
N PHE A 71 13.74 10.11 0.08
CA PHE A 71 14.94 9.91 -0.73
C PHE A 71 16.09 9.37 0.14
N ASP A 72 16.31 9.97 1.29
CA ASP A 72 17.32 9.52 2.25
C ASP A 72 17.04 8.10 2.73
N ASP A 73 15.79 7.80 3.08
CA ASP A 73 15.39 6.45 3.48
C ASP A 73 15.69 5.40 2.40
N CYS A 74 15.53 5.77 1.14
CA CYS A 74 15.84 4.88 0.02
C CYS A 74 17.34 4.61 -0.08
N VAL A 75 18.16 5.66 -0.12
CA VAL A 75 19.59 5.50 -0.38
C VAL A 75 20.36 4.96 0.82
N THR A 76 19.86 5.14 2.02
CA THR A 76 20.46 4.58 3.24
C THR A 76 19.92 3.19 3.59
N GLY A 77 18.87 2.73 2.92
CA GLY A 77 18.25 1.45 3.23
C GLY A 77 17.57 1.40 4.58
N ASN A 78 16.99 2.52 5.01
CA ASN A 78 16.33 2.61 6.31
C ASN A 78 15.02 1.80 6.31
N ILE A 79 14.83 0.99 7.35
CA ILE A 79 13.62 0.19 7.55
C ILE A 79 12.54 1.06 8.19
N LEU A 80 11.39 1.15 7.54
CA LEU A 80 10.21 1.84 8.06
C LEU A 80 9.33 0.83 8.79
N LYS A 81 9.01 1.10 10.05
CA LYS A 81 8.27 0.14 10.89
C LYS A 81 6.90 -0.16 10.32
N THR A 82 6.15 0.87 9.97
CA THR A 82 4.82 0.72 9.38
C THR A 82 4.62 1.72 8.26
N VAL A 83 3.95 1.28 7.21
CA VAL A 83 3.52 2.12 6.09
C VAL A 83 2.09 1.73 5.77
N ASP A 84 1.19 2.70 5.77
CA ASP A 84 -0.23 2.49 5.48
C ASP A 84 -0.65 3.30 4.26
N ILE A 85 -1.37 2.66 3.35
CA ILE A 85 -2.12 3.34 2.29
C ILE A 85 -3.58 3.33 2.72
N ILE A 86 -4.19 4.50 2.79
CA ILE A 86 -5.54 4.67 3.32
C ILE A 86 -6.39 5.41 2.32
N TYR A 87 -7.57 4.87 2.03
CA TYR A 87 -8.60 5.56 1.27
C TYR A 87 -9.76 5.86 2.17
N ASP A 88 -10.22 7.10 2.16
CA ASP A 88 -11.42 7.50 2.87
C ASP A 88 -12.48 8.05 1.92
N LYS A 89 -13.72 8.05 2.39
CA LYS A 89 -14.86 8.60 1.64
C LYS A 89 -15.82 9.29 2.61
N PRO A 90 -16.64 10.23 2.12
CA PRO A 90 -17.62 10.86 2.99
C PRO A 90 -18.73 9.88 3.37
N MET A 91 -19.04 9.85 4.68
CA MET A 91 -20.13 9.08 5.26
C MET A 91 -20.92 10.03 6.16
N GLY A 92 -22.00 10.60 5.63
CA GLY A 92 -22.72 11.64 6.35
C GLY A 92 -21.86 12.88 6.54
N ASP A 93 -21.65 13.31 7.79
CA ASP A 93 -20.88 14.52 8.12
C ASP A 93 -19.39 14.26 8.32
N SER A 94 -18.93 13.03 8.22
CA SER A 94 -17.53 12.66 8.46
C SER A 94 -16.90 11.94 7.29
N GLN A 95 -15.57 11.97 7.22
CA GLN A 95 -14.79 11.15 6.32
C GLN A 95 -14.38 9.88 7.06
N GLU A 96 -14.67 8.72 6.47
CA GLU A 96 -14.39 7.43 7.08
C GLU A 96 -13.47 6.59 6.19
N ASP A 97 -12.48 5.97 6.82
CA ASP A 97 -11.57 5.05 6.14
C ASP A 97 -12.33 3.79 5.74
N TYR A 98 -12.24 3.41 4.48
CA TYR A 98 -12.94 2.21 3.99
C TYR A 98 -12.00 1.18 3.36
N PHE A 99 -10.80 1.58 3.00
CA PHE A 99 -9.81 0.69 2.38
C PHE A 99 -8.43 1.02 2.93
N LYS A 100 -7.67 -0.02 3.30
CA LYS A 100 -6.31 0.14 3.79
C LYS A 100 -5.41 -0.96 3.27
N ILE A 101 -4.16 -0.61 3.01
CA ILE A 101 -3.07 -1.57 2.85
C ILE A 101 -2.05 -1.24 3.91
N HIS A 102 -1.80 -2.17 4.82
CA HIS A 102 -0.85 -2.01 5.92
C HIS A 102 0.39 -2.85 5.66
N MET A 103 1.55 -2.24 5.75
CA MET A 103 2.86 -2.88 5.59
C MET A 103 3.65 -2.77 6.88
N GLU A 104 4.38 -3.82 7.24
CA GLU A 104 5.32 -3.79 8.35
C GLU A 104 6.73 -4.09 7.85
N ASP A 105 7.71 -3.45 8.47
CA ASP A 105 9.12 -3.53 8.11
C ASP A 105 9.32 -3.30 6.61
N ALA A 106 8.90 -2.13 6.17
CA ALA A 106 8.95 -1.75 4.78
C ALA A 106 10.28 -1.08 4.43
N LEU A 107 10.71 -1.31 3.20
CA LEU A 107 11.92 -0.71 2.65
C LEU A 107 11.55 -0.02 1.34
N ILE A 108 12.00 1.21 1.16
CA ILE A 108 11.84 1.90 -0.11
C ILE A 108 12.86 1.30 -1.10
N THR A 109 12.36 0.60 -2.11
CA THR A 109 13.19 -0.08 -3.09
C THR A 109 13.53 0.80 -4.29
N SER A 110 12.69 1.78 -4.57
CA SER A 110 12.98 2.75 -5.63
C SER A 110 12.26 4.06 -5.36
N ILE A 111 12.87 5.15 -5.77
CA ILE A 111 12.27 6.47 -5.79
C ILE A 111 12.70 7.18 -7.07
N GLN A 112 11.73 7.67 -7.83
CA GLN A 112 11.98 8.41 -9.06
C GLN A 112 11.26 9.75 -9.01
N LEU A 113 12.02 10.81 -9.15
CA LEU A 113 11.49 12.16 -9.24
C LEU A 113 11.50 12.60 -10.69
N SER A 114 10.41 13.21 -11.13
CA SER A 114 10.31 13.76 -12.46
C SER A 114 9.62 15.11 -12.42
N GLY A 115 10.04 15.99 -13.29
CA GLY A 115 9.49 17.34 -13.37
C GLY A 115 9.31 17.78 -14.80
N SER A 116 8.33 18.63 -15.00
CA SER A 116 8.05 19.30 -16.27
C SER A 116 7.75 20.77 -15.96
N SER A 117 6.93 21.42 -16.75
CA SER A 117 6.48 22.78 -16.48
C SER A 117 5.49 22.90 -15.31
N GLU A 118 5.01 21.77 -14.77
CA GLU A 118 4.12 21.72 -13.61
C GLU A 118 4.88 21.28 -12.36
N ASN A 119 4.17 21.10 -11.26
CA ASN A 119 4.77 20.60 -10.02
C ASN A 119 5.44 19.25 -10.24
N PRO A 120 6.66 19.04 -9.73
CA PRO A 120 7.31 17.77 -9.87
C PRO A 120 6.55 16.66 -9.14
N VAL A 121 6.62 15.45 -9.68
CA VAL A 121 6.00 14.26 -9.12
C VAL A 121 7.07 13.22 -8.81
N GLU A 122 6.73 12.29 -7.93
CA GLU A 122 7.62 11.19 -7.61
C GLU A 122 6.87 9.86 -7.58
N SER A 123 7.59 8.80 -7.93
CA SER A 123 7.10 7.43 -7.85
C SER A 123 7.96 6.68 -6.84
N ILE A 124 7.33 6.03 -5.87
CA ILE A 124 8.02 5.35 -4.78
C ILE A 124 7.52 3.92 -4.71
N SER A 125 8.44 2.97 -4.61
CA SER A 125 8.11 1.56 -4.44
C SER A 125 8.60 1.04 -3.09
N PHE A 126 7.77 0.21 -2.45
CA PHE A 126 8.04 -0.38 -1.15
C PHE A 126 8.06 -1.91 -1.25
N ALA A 127 9.09 -2.51 -0.68
CA ALA A 127 9.06 -3.92 -0.31
C ALA A 127 8.71 -4.01 1.19
N PHE A 128 8.24 -5.15 1.65
CA PHE A 128 7.74 -5.29 3.02
C PHE A 128 7.93 -6.72 3.51
N SER A 129 7.98 -6.87 4.84
CA SER A 129 7.99 -8.19 5.48
C SER A 129 6.60 -8.75 5.64
N LYS A 130 5.62 -7.88 5.91
CA LYS A 130 4.22 -8.26 6.07
C LYS A 130 3.33 -7.25 5.38
N VAL A 131 2.24 -7.72 4.82
CA VAL A 131 1.21 -6.88 4.20
C VAL A 131 -0.17 -7.36 4.60
N LYS A 132 -1.07 -6.42 4.80
CA LYS A 132 -2.47 -6.72 5.11
C LYS A 132 -3.36 -5.81 4.28
N VAL A 133 -4.35 -6.40 3.62
CA VAL A 133 -5.35 -5.67 2.86
C VAL A 133 -6.64 -5.68 3.67
N SER A 134 -7.22 -4.51 3.87
CA SER A 134 -8.40 -4.31 4.72
C SER A 134 -9.46 -3.53 3.98
N TYR A 135 -10.70 -3.98 4.06
CA TYR A 135 -11.85 -3.32 3.46
C TYR A 135 -12.98 -3.25 4.46
N ASN A 136 -13.63 -2.10 4.55
CA ASN A 136 -14.77 -1.89 5.43
C ASN A 136 -16.02 -1.71 4.59
N PRO A 137 -16.88 -2.75 4.48
CA PRO A 137 -18.07 -2.67 3.63
C PRO A 137 -19.11 -1.73 4.21
N GLU A 138 -19.81 -1.06 3.32
CA GLU A 138 -20.94 -0.20 3.64
C GLU A 138 -22.26 -0.93 3.43
N GLU A 139 -23.09 -0.93 4.45
CA GLU A 139 -24.46 -1.44 4.36
C GLU A 139 -25.40 -0.44 5.03
N GLU A 140 -26.49 -0.10 4.33
CA GLU A 140 -27.52 0.80 4.83
C GLU A 140 -26.97 2.16 5.31
N GLY A 141 -25.96 2.68 4.61
CA GLY A 141 -25.37 3.98 4.91
C GLY A 141 -24.40 4.01 6.10
N SER A 142 -24.01 2.85 6.64
CA SER A 142 -23.02 2.75 7.70
C SER A 142 -21.95 1.70 7.41
N LEU A 143 -20.76 1.90 7.97
CA LEU A 143 -19.66 0.96 7.85
C LEU A 143 -19.83 -0.18 8.87
N LYS A 144 -19.54 -1.42 8.46
CA LYS A 144 -19.83 -2.63 9.25
C LYS A 144 -18.61 -3.22 9.96
N GLY A 145 -17.44 -2.70 9.71
CA GLY A 145 -16.19 -3.22 10.27
C GLY A 145 -15.27 -3.79 9.21
N PHE A 146 -13.98 -3.73 9.47
CA PHE A 146 -12.97 -4.14 8.51
C PHE A 146 -12.89 -5.66 8.36
N ILE A 147 -12.76 -6.08 7.10
CA ILE A 147 -12.37 -7.44 6.74
C ILE A 147 -10.89 -7.38 6.41
N ASP A 148 -10.07 -8.09 7.16
CA ASP A 148 -8.62 -8.03 7.06
C ASP A 148 -8.07 -9.38 6.60
N LYS A 149 -7.18 -9.36 5.61
CA LYS A 149 -6.40 -10.53 5.20
C LYS A 149 -4.98 -10.09 4.89
N GLY A 150 -4.03 -10.82 5.39
CA GLY A 150 -2.62 -10.48 5.23
C GLY A 150 -1.74 -11.68 4.94
N PHE A 151 -0.47 -11.37 4.65
CA PHE A 151 0.53 -12.37 4.34
C PHE A 151 1.88 -11.96 4.95
N ASP A 152 2.55 -12.92 5.58
CA ASP A 152 3.90 -12.76 6.12
C ASP A 152 4.88 -13.34 5.09
N VAL A 153 5.63 -12.45 4.44
CA VAL A 153 6.56 -12.81 3.37
C VAL A 153 7.74 -13.64 3.90
N LEU A 154 8.20 -13.31 5.11
CA LEU A 154 9.35 -14.00 5.71
C LEU A 154 9.00 -15.42 6.15
N LYS A 155 7.82 -15.60 6.72
CA LYS A 155 7.33 -16.91 7.19
C LYS A 155 6.56 -17.67 6.12
N VAL A 156 6.26 -17.03 5.00
CA VAL A 156 5.53 -17.61 3.85
C VAL A 156 4.20 -18.22 4.30
N LYS A 157 3.41 -17.43 5.03
CA LYS A 157 2.12 -17.89 5.56
C LYS A 157 1.13 -16.72 5.71
N PRO A 158 -0.18 -17.00 5.79
CA PRO A 158 -1.17 -15.96 6.11
C PRO A 158 -0.85 -15.28 7.44
N TRP A 159 -1.21 -14.01 7.50
CA TRP A 159 -0.99 -13.16 8.67
C TRP A 159 -2.25 -12.45 9.11
#